data_ab481c2eeb420e2ec93432fdc2b4c637
#
_entry.id   ab481c2eeb420e2ec93432fdc2b4c637
#
_cell.length_a   1.000
_cell.length_b   1.000
_cell.length_c   1.000
_cell.angle_alpha   90.00
_cell.angle_beta   90.00
_cell.angle_gamma   90.00
#
_symmetry.space_group_name_H-M   'P 1'
#
loop_
_entity.id
_entity.type
_entity.pdbx_description
1 polymer ?
#
loop_
_entity_poly.entity_id
_entity_poly.type
_entity_poly.pdbx_seq_one_letter_code
_entity_poly.pdbx_strand_id
1 'polypeptide(L)'
;MKSTIARWSMTLLAMGAAAQVAVKAQDLSSSRQSVGQPSKDRIVIGLGAAVTPVYQGADDYRVLPLPAIDIVEGRFFANFRNGVGLNLVDDRALTIGAGVTPMPGYRRRDVPTGVDRLSWGVGGRVFANLTGGGVVATLGATQGITGSTGGFVADASLSYPIILNPKVIITPSIATSFADGKHMDGYFGVNAREAAASGLDQYRGKAGFKDVSALLNIVYRLDSRWSLTGSVGATSLLGRVKDSPLVEHATRPNGFLALAYRF
;
A
#
# COMPACT_ATOMS: atom_id res chain seq x y z
N MET A 1 -44.80 -12.63 14.51
CA MET A 1 -43.88 -12.40 13.37
C MET A 1 -42.51 -12.05 13.91
N LYS A 2 -41.57 -13.02 13.91
CA LYS A 2 -40.19 -12.84 14.39
C LYS A 2 -39.29 -12.58 13.20
N SER A 3 -38.72 -11.39 13.10
CA SER A 3 -37.77 -11.00 12.07
C SER A 3 -36.42 -11.61 12.42
N THR A 4 -35.95 -12.53 11.62
CA THR A 4 -34.64 -13.14 11.68
C THR A 4 -33.63 -12.17 11.02
N ILE A 5 -32.90 -11.41 11.82
CA ILE A 5 -31.77 -10.60 11.33
C ILE A 5 -30.62 -11.55 11.10
N ALA A 6 -30.31 -11.80 9.84
CA ALA A 6 -29.14 -12.59 9.45
C ALA A 6 -27.87 -11.84 9.83
N ARG A 7 -27.09 -12.42 10.76
CA ARG A 7 -25.75 -11.97 11.14
C ARG A 7 -24.78 -12.31 9.99
N TRP A 8 -24.49 -11.35 9.15
CA TRP A 8 -23.35 -11.42 8.25
C TRP A 8 -22.08 -11.18 9.06
N SER A 9 -21.44 -12.26 9.47
CA SER A 9 -20.08 -12.21 10.03
C SER A 9 -19.12 -11.90 8.89
N MET A 10 -18.73 -10.63 8.75
CA MET A 10 -17.66 -10.21 7.85
C MET A 10 -16.34 -10.81 8.32
N THR A 11 -15.95 -11.90 7.68
CA THR A 11 -14.59 -12.43 7.80
C THR A 11 -13.63 -11.58 6.95
N LEU A 12 -13.41 -10.33 7.36
CA LEU A 12 -12.38 -9.42 6.82
C LEU A 12 -11.12 -9.58 7.69
N LEU A 13 -10.51 -10.76 7.67
CA LEU A 13 -9.30 -11.05 8.45
C LEU A 13 -8.20 -11.55 7.53
N ALA A 14 -7.12 -10.79 7.49
CA ALA A 14 -5.78 -11.11 7.01
C ALA A 14 -5.29 -10.43 5.72
N MET A 15 -5.32 -9.11 5.67
CA MET A 15 -4.65 -8.34 4.61
C MET A 15 -3.60 -7.38 5.22
N GLY A 16 -2.51 -7.95 5.74
CA GLY A 16 -1.47 -7.21 6.41
C GLY A 16 -0.36 -6.70 5.50
N ALA A 17 0.69 -6.26 5.84
CA ALA A 17 1.90 -5.68 5.23
C ALA A 17 2.07 -5.74 3.69
N ALA A 18 1.54 -6.77 3.00
CA ALA A 18 1.49 -6.86 1.54
C ALA A 18 0.64 -5.79 0.86
N ALA A 19 -0.35 -5.25 1.56
CA ALA A 19 -1.21 -4.22 0.99
C ALA A 19 -0.40 -2.99 0.54
N GLN A 20 0.65 -2.60 1.25
CA GLN A 20 1.44 -1.41 0.88
C GLN A 20 2.23 -1.58 -0.42
N VAL A 21 2.66 -2.79 -0.74
CA VAL A 21 3.44 -3.06 -1.95
C VAL A 21 2.54 -3.36 -3.15
N ALA A 22 1.52 -4.18 -2.94
CA ALA A 22 0.49 -4.45 -3.94
C ALA A 22 -0.28 -3.17 -4.31
N VAL A 23 -0.52 -2.29 -3.34
CA VAL A 23 -1.12 -0.97 -3.50
C VAL A 23 -0.36 -0.11 -4.50
N LYS A 24 0.97 -0.02 -4.39
CA LYS A 24 1.76 0.76 -5.35
C LYS A 24 1.71 0.19 -6.77
N ALA A 25 1.61 -1.12 -6.91
CA ALA A 25 1.59 -1.78 -8.20
C ALA A 25 0.27 -1.64 -8.97
N GLN A 26 -0.87 -1.67 -8.27
CA GLN A 26 -2.18 -1.55 -8.91
C GLN A 26 -2.51 -0.13 -9.35
N ASP A 27 -2.08 0.87 -8.59
CA ASP A 27 -2.36 2.27 -8.89
C ASP A 27 -1.65 2.76 -10.16
N LEU A 28 -0.51 2.16 -10.48
CA LEU A 28 0.25 2.48 -11.69
C LEU A 28 -0.46 2.01 -12.97
N SER A 29 -1.31 0.98 -12.89
CA SER A 29 -2.13 0.55 -14.03
C SER A 29 -3.35 1.45 -14.23
N SER A 30 -3.89 2.03 -13.16
CA SER A 30 -5.02 2.99 -13.24
C SER A 30 -4.56 4.38 -13.68
N SER A 31 -3.37 4.81 -13.30
CA SER A 31 -2.86 6.16 -13.58
C SER A 31 -2.75 6.51 -15.07
N ARG A 32 -2.70 5.52 -15.98
CA ARG A 32 -2.55 5.80 -17.42
C ARG A 32 -3.79 5.75 -18.27
N GLN A 33 -4.85 5.20 -17.76
CA GLN A 33 -6.12 5.40 -18.48
C GLN A 33 -6.62 6.84 -18.38
N SER A 34 -5.99 7.64 -17.49
CA SER A 34 -6.33 9.02 -17.20
C SER A 34 -5.32 10.06 -17.66
N VAL A 35 -4.25 9.71 -18.37
CA VAL A 35 -3.34 10.74 -18.92
C VAL A 35 -4.10 11.66 -19.88
N GLY A 36 -4.48 12.82 -19.38
CA GLY A 36 -5.14 13.88 -20.16
C GLY A 36 -6.66 13.85 -20.22
N GLN A 37 -7.35 13.01 -19.43
CA GLN A 37 -8.81 13.08 -19.28
C GLN A 37 -9.18 13.13 -17.78
N PRO A 38 -10.22 13.92 -17.39
CA PRO A 38 -10.85 13.80 -16.07
C PRO A 38 -11.15 12.34 -15.77
N SER A 39 -11.18 11.94 -14.50
CA SER A 39 -11.44 10.56 -14.12
C SER A 39 -12.72 10.08 -14.78
N LYS A 40 -12.60 9.23 -15.81
CA LYS A 40 -13.77 8.56 -16.34
C LYS A 40 -14.20 7.51 -15.32
N ASP A 41 -15.49 7.44 -15.10
CA ASP A 41 -16.09 6.38 -14.30
C ASP A 41 -15.54 5.04 -14.77
N ARG A 42 -15.06 4.26 -13.84
CA ARG A 42 -14.50 2.94 -14.11
C ARG A 42 -14.69 2.03 -12.92
N ILE A 43 -15.05 0.81 -13.21
CA ILE A 43 -15.14 -0.26 -12.24
C ILE A 43 -14.24 -1.38 -12.72
N VAL A 44 -13.16 -1.63 -12.00
CA VAL A 44 -12.23 -2.74 -12.24
C VAL A 44 -12.16 -3.58 -10.99
N ILE A 45 -12.52 -4.84 -11.12
CA ILE A 45 -12.51 -5.81 -10.02
C ILE A 45 -11.76 -7.05 -10.47
N GLY A 46 -10.93 -7.59 -9.62
CA GLY A 46 -10.15 -8.78 -9.92
C GLY A 46 -9.66 -9.48 -8.67
N LEU A 47 -8.84 -10.49 -8.90
CA LEU A 47 -8.18 -11.26 -7.86
C LEU A 47 -6.71 -11.40 -8.20
N GLY A 48 -5.87 -11.28 -7.18
CA GLY A 48 -4.43 -11.42 -7.32
C GLY A 48 -3.80 -12.05 -6.10
N ALA A 49 -2.49 -12.18 -6.19
CA ALA A 49 -1.65 -12.61 -5.08
C ALA A 49 -0.38 -11.74 -5.03
N ALA A 50 0.05 -11.40 -3.83
CA ALA A 50 1.31 -10.73 -3.58
C ALA A 50 2.27 -11.63 -2.80
N VAL A 51 3.54 -11.60 -3.20
CA VAL A 51 4.67 -12.17 -2.46
C VAL A 51 5.40 -11.03 -1.77
N THR A 52 5.48 -11.08 -0.46
CA THR A 52 5.99 -9.97 0.34
C THR A 52 6.55 -10.46 1.67
N PRO A 53 7.51 -9.76 2.28
CA PRO A 53 7.91 -10.02 3.66
C PRO A 53 6.72 -9.99 4.60
N VAL A 54 6.74 -10.79 5.67
CA VAL A 54 5.66 -10.87 6.66
C VAL A 54 5.44 -9.54 7.41
N TYR A 55 6.49 -8.74 7.56
CA TYR A 55 6.49 -7.31 7.93
C TYR A 55 7.69 -6.60 7.28
N GLN A 56 7.79 -5.28 7.36
CA GLN A 56 8.91 -4.52 6.77
C GLN A 56 10.21 -4.83 7.52
N GLY A 57 11.18 -5.41 6.83
CA GLY A 57 12.48 -5.83 7.38
C GLY A 57 12.57 -7.29 7.76
N ALA A 58 11.48 -8.06 7.74
CA ALA A 58 11.50 -9.49 8.03
C ALA A 58 12.26 -10.31 6.99
N ASP A 59 12.84 -11.43 7.39
CA ASP A 59 13.43 -12.40 6.47
C ASP A 59 12.36 -13.27 5.81
N ASP A 60 11.36 -13.67 6.56
CA ASP A 60 10.27 -14.52 6.10
C ASP A 60 9.34 -13.83 5.10
N TYR A 61 8.85 -14.61 4.14
CA TYR A 61 7.89 -14.19 3.12
C TYR A 61 6.54 -14.88 3.29
N ARG A 62 5.51 -14.21 2.77
CA ARG A 62 4.19 -14.81 2.64
C ARG A 62 3.57 -14.50 1.28
N VAL A 63 2.70 -15.40 0.85
CA VAL A 63 1.80 -15.15 -0.27
C VAL A 63 0.46 -14.69 0.30
N LEU A 64 -0.01 -13.55 -0.18
CA LEU A 64 -1.30 -12.99 0.22
C LEU A 64 -2.24 -12.93 -0.97
N PRO A 65 -3.39 -13.60 -0.91
CA PRO A 65 -4.48 -13.35 -1.84
C PRO A 65 -5.02 -11.93 -1.61
N LEU A 66 -5.18 -11.17 -2.68
CA LEU A 66 -5.62 -9.78 -2.64
C LEU A 66 -6.71 -9.55 -3.70
N PRO A 67 -7.84 -8.93 -3.36
CA PRO A 67 -8.75 -8.44 -4.37
C PRO A 67 -8.08 -7.28 -5.12
N ALA A 68 -8.19 -7.24 -6.44
CA ALA A 68 -7.80 -6.11 -7.26
C ALA A 68 -9.03 -5.22 -7.42
N ILE A 69 -9.03 -4.05 -6.79
CA ILE A 69 -10.16 -3.12 -6.79
C ILE A 69 -9.66 -1.75 -7.24
N ASP A 70 -10.28 -1.21 -8.29
CA ASP A 70 -10.11 0.17 -8.72
C ASP A 70 -11.45 0.69 -9.23
N ILE A 71 -12.14 1.43 -8.39
CA ILE A 71 -13.45 2.01 -8.65
C ILE A 71 -13.31 3.53 -8.61
N VAL A 72 -13.81 4.19 -9.65
CA VAL A 72 -14.04 5.63 -9.68
C VAL A 72 -15.43 5.83 -10.25
N GLU A 73 -16.29 6.53 -9.52
CA GLU A 73 -17.64 6.89 -9.94
C GLU A 73 -17.93 8.33 -9.49
N GLY A 74 -17.98 9.24 -10.46
CA GLY A 74 -18.03 10.66 -10.18
C GLY A 74 -16.84 11.09 -9.31
N ARG A 75 -17.13 11.57 -8.10
CA ARG A 75 -16.10 11.94 -7.12
C ARG A 75 -15.66 10.80 -6.22
N PHE A 76 -16.44 9.72 -6.15
CA PHE A 76 -16.13 8.58 -5.30
C PHE A 76 -14.96 7.77 -5.87
N PHE A 77 -14.06 7.33 -5.01
CA PHE A 77 -13.04 6.34 -5.36
C PHE A 77 -12.94 5.24 -4.31
N ALA A 78 -12.57 4.03 -4.76
CA ALA A 78 -12.14 2.93 -3.91
C ALA A 78 -11.00 2.18 -4.58
N ASN A 79 -9.80 2.28 -4.03
CA ASN A 79 -8.62 1.57 -4.52
C ASN A 79 -7.66 1.24 -3.38
N PHE A 80 -6.71 0.36 -3.65
CA PHE A 80 -5.79 -0.08 -2.61
C PHE A 80 -4.84 1.00 -2.10
N ARG A 81 -4.45 1.96 -2.93
CA ARG A 81 -3.45 2.96 -2.56
C ARG A 81 -4.02 4.01 -1.62
N ASN A 82 -5.17 4.55 -1.98
CA ASN A 82 -5.75 5.68 -1.29
C ASN A 82 -6.92 5.28 -0.38
N GLY A 83 -7.31 4.00 -0.42
CA GLY A 83 -8.43 3.48 0.34
C GLY A 83 -9.76 3.81 -0.32
N VAL A 84 -10.71 4.30 0.48
CA VAL A 84 -12.05 4.69 0.05
C VAL A 84 -12.27 6.16 0.40
N GLY A 85 -12.76 6.96 -0.56
CA GLY A 85 -12.92 8.39 -0.32
C GLY A 85 -13.49 9.17 -1.50
N LEU A 86 -13.20 10.46 -1.53
CA LEU A 86 -13.70 11.39 -2.52
C LEU A 86 -12.57 12.20 -3.15
N ASN A 87 -12.60 12.34 -4.47
CA ASN A 87 -11.82 13.30 -5.20
C ASN A 87 -12.46 14.70 -5.02
N LEU A 88 -11.74 15.61 -4.42
CA LEU A 88 -12.16 16.99 -4.16
C LEU A 88 -11.88 17.87 -5.36
N VAL A 89 -10.73 17.64 -6.00
CA VAL A 89 -10.33 18.23 -7.29
C VAL A 89 -10.02 17.08 -8.24
N ASP A 90 -10.51 17.17 -9.46
CA ASP A 90 -10.28 16.15 -10.47
C ASP A 90 -10.16 16.80 -11.85
N ASP A 91 -8.95 17.19 -12.17
CA ASP A 91 -8.53 17.85 -13.39
C ASP A 91 -7.58 16.96 -14.20
N ARG A 92 -7.30 17.33 -15.46
CA ARG A 92 -6.35 16.62 -16.33
C ARG A 92 -4.94 16.54 -15.75
N ALA A 93 -4.51 17.59 -15.06
CA ALA A 93 -3.16 17.71 -14.51
C ALA A 93 -3.10 17.46 -12.98
N LEU A 94 -4.22 17.63 -12.28
CA LEU A 94 -4.26 17.60 -10.82
C LEU A 94 -5.50 16.86 -10.32
N THR A 95 -5.27 15.83 -9.50
CA THR A 95 -6.33 15.21 -8.70
C THR A 95 -5.97 15.38 -7.23
N ILE A 96 -6.86 15.94 -6.42
CA ILE A 96 -6.73 16.00 -4.97
C ILE A 96 -7.87 15.20 -4.36
N GLY A 97 -7.55 14.30 -3.45
CA GLY A 97 -8.56 13.48 -2.79
C GLY A 97 -8.30 13.30 -1.30
N ALA A 98 -9.38 12.92 -0.61
CA ALA A 98 -9.35 12.56 0.80
C ALA A 98 -10.20 11.31 1.05
N GLY A 99 -9.79 10.50 2.01
CA GLY A 99 -10.49 9.26 2.34
C GLY A 99 -9.93 8.56 3.56
N VAL A 100 -10.32 7.32 3.73
CA VAL A 100 -9.84 6.43 4.78
C VAL A 100 -9.10 5.26 4.15
N THR A 101 -7.99 4.86 4.75
CA THR A 101 -7.13 3.78 4.25
C THR A 101 -6.76 2.82 5.38
N PRO A 102 -6.63 1.52 5.12
CA PRO A 102 -6.11 0.59 6.11
C PRO A 102 -4.64 0.91 6.42
N MET A 103 -4.30 0.82 7.70
CA MET A 103 -2.94 0.89 8.19
C MET A 103 -2.51 -0.50 8.66
N PRO A 104 -1.52 -1.12 8.01
CA PRO A 104 -1.11 -2.48 8.31
C PRO A 104 -0.41 -2.59 9.66
N GLY A 105 -0.60 -3.75 10.27
CA GLY A 105 0.17 -4.25 11.39
C GLY A 105 0.81 -5.59 11.04
N TYR A 106 1.26 -6.32 12.07
CA TYR A 106 1.81 -7.67 11.94
C TYR A 106 1.27 -8.58 13.04
N ARG A 107 1.27 -9.88 12.79
CA ARG A 107 0.77 -10.89 13.71
C ARG A 107 1.88 -11.29 14.69
N ARG A 108 1.48 -11.80 15.86
CA ARG A 108 2.43 -12.29 16.85
C ARG A 108 3.35 -13.41 16.33
N ARG A 109 2.87 -14.24 15.43
CA ARG A 109 3.65 -15.32 14.81
C ARG A 109 4.62 -14.84 13.72
N ASP A 110 4.46 -13.61 13.27
CA ASP A 110 5.27 -13.02 12.18
C ASP A 110 6.47 -12.24 12.76
N VAL A 111 6.58 -12.11 14.08
CA VAL A 111 7.65 -11.38 14.79
C VAL A 111 8.34 -12.32 15.80
N PRO A 112 9.57 -11.99 16.25
CA PRO A 112 10.29 -12.79 17.24
C PRO A 112 9.46 -13.03 18.51
N THR A 113 9.63 -14.22 19.10
CA THR A 113 8.96 -14.58 20.36
C THR A 113 9.30 -13.55 21.43
N GLY A 114 8.29 -13.05 22.14
CA GLY A 114 8.45 -12.00 23.16
C GLY A 114 8.06 -10.60 22.66
N VAL A 115 8.03 -10.37 21.36
CA VAL A 115 7.54 -9.12 20.76
C VAL A 115 6.02 -9.17 20.59
N ASP A 116 5.34 -8.09 20.90
CA ASP A 116 3.90 -8.01 20.77
C ASP A 116 3.44 -7.85 19.32
N ARG A 117 2.22 -8.30 19.04
CA ARG A 117 1.57 -8.03 17.75
C ARG A 117 1.27 -6.55 17.58
N LEU A 118 1.34 -6.06 16.37
CA LEU A 118 0.79 -4.77 15.98
C LEU A 118 -0.56 -4.96 15.30
N SER A 119 -1.63 -4.45 15.91
CA SER A 119 -2.98 -4.56 15.35
C SER A 119 -3.11 -3.77 14.05
N TRP A 120 -4.02 -4.20 13.18
CA TRP A 120 -4.47 -3.39 12.06
C TRP A 120 -5.18 -2.13 12.55
N GLY A 121 -5.07 -1.08 11.76
CA GLY A 121 -5.73 0.17 12.01
C GLY A 121 -6.32 0.79 10.75
N VAL A 122 -6.92 1.94 10.94
CA VAL A 122 -7.46 2.79 9.89
C VAL A 122 -6.84 4.18 10.04
N GLY A 123 -6.44 4.78 8.93
CA GLY A 123 -5.93 6.14 8.86
C GLY A 123 -6.77 7.03 7.96
N GLY A 124 -6.86 8.31 8.30
CA GLY A 124 -7.32 9.36 7.40
C GLY A 124 -6.20 9.71 6.42
N ARG A 125 -6.50 9.72 5.12
CA ARG A 125 -5.54 9.98 4.05
C ARG A 125 -5.98 11.18 3.21
N VAL A 126 -5.03 12.04 2.89
CA VAL A 126 -5.14 13.05 1.84
C VAL A 126 -4.05 12.80 0.81
N PHE A 127 -4.33 13.09 -0.45
CA PHE A 127 -3.34 12.91 -1.52
C PHE A 127 -3.53 13.92 -2.65
N ALA A 128 -2.45 14.12 -3.40
CA ALA A 128 -2.44 14.88 -4.65
C ALA A 128 -1.69 14.09 -5.72
N ASN A 129 -2.31 13.93 -6.89
CA ASN A 129 -1.68 13.39 -8.10
C ASN A 129 -1.47 14.53 -9.10
N LEU A 130 -0.24 14.69 -9.55
CA LEU A 130 0.15 15.66 -10.58
C LEU A 130 0.56 14.89 -11.83
N THR A 131 -0.08 15.19 -12.96
CA THR A 131 0.20 14.53 -14.24
C THR A 131 0.68 15.55 -15.27
N GLY A 132 1.87 15.34 -15.81
CA GLY A 132 2.45 16.23 -16.81
C GLY A 132 3.66 15.60 -17.49
N GLY A 133 3.87 15.88 -18.79
CA GLY A 133 5.01 15.35 -19.53
C GLY A 133 5.12 13.81 -19.57
N GLY A 134 4.00 13.11 -19.39
CA GLY A 134 3.99 11.64 -19.27
C GLY A 134 4.37 11.10 -17.88
N VAL A 135 4.78 11.96 -16.95
CA VAL A 135 5.08 11.62 -15.56
C VAL A 135 3.83 11.77 -14.71
N VAL A 136 3.65 10.86 -13.75
CA VAL A 136 2.68 11.01 -12.66
C VAL A 136 3.44 11.12 -11.35
N ALA A 137 3.33 12.26 -10.69
CA ALA A 137 3.84 12.48 -9.34
C ALA A 137 2.68 12.36 -8.34
N THR A 138 2.86 11.60 -7.28
CA THR A 138 1.89 11.48 -6.20
C THR A 138 2.52 11.92 -4.89
N LEU A 139 1.80 12.73 -4.15
CA LEU A 139 2.09 13.08 -2.75
C LEU A 139 0.94 12.59 -1.89
N GLY A 140 1.22 12.00 -0.76
CA GLY A 140 0.20 11.52 0.17
C GLY A 140 0.59 11.75 1.62
N ALA A 141 -0.41 11.90 2.47
CA ALA A 141 -0.26 11.99 3.92
C ALA A 141 -1.36 11.18 4.59
N THR A 142 -0.98 10.34 5.54
CA THR A 142 -1.90 9.46 6.28
C THR A 142 -1.68 9.63 7.77
N GLN A 143 -2.75 9.95 8.51
CA GLN A 143 -2.77 9.99 9.97
C GLN A 143 -3.53 8.79 10.50
N GLY A 144 -2.90 7.99 11.35
CA GLY A 144 -3.57 6.88 12.04
C GLY A 144 -4.67 7.37 12.98
N ILE A 145 -5.88 6.82 12.83
CA ILE A 145 -7.06 7.15 13.63
C ILE A 145 -7.30 6.06 14.67
N THR A 146 -7.30 4.80 14.24
CA THR A 146 -7.54 3.64 15.12
C THR A 146 -6.54 2.53 14.84
N GLY A 147 -6.22 1.75 15.87
CA GLY A 147 -5.32 0.59 15.77
C GLY A 147 -3.92 0.98 15.25
N SER A 148 -3.17 -0.02 14.75
CA SER A 148 -1.82 0.16 14.22
C SER A 148 -0.95 1.04 15.13
N THR A 149 -0.04 1.82 14.56
CA THR A 149 0.84 2.73 15.30
C THR A 149 0.14 4.01 15.75
N GLY A 150 -0.99 4.38 15.14
CA GLY A 150 -1.65 5.66 15.34
C GLY A 150 -0.78 6.87 14.97
N GLY A 151 0.34 6.66 14.28
CA GLY A 151 1.28 7.69 13.86
C GLY A 151 0.96 8.28 12.50
N PHE A 152 1.81 9.21 12.06
CA PHE A 152 1.71 9.90 10.77
C PHE A 152 2.72 9.34 9.77
N VAL A 153 2.27 9.19 8.50
CA VAL A 153 3.13 8.79 7.38
C VAL A 153 2.85 9.70 6.20
N ALA A 154 3.90 10.31 5.65
CA ALA A 154 3.85 11.00 4.36
C ALA A 154 4.55 10.13 3.31
N ASP A 155 4.06 10.16 2.07
CA ASP A 155 4.65 9.42 0.95
C ASP A 155 4.72 10.27 -0.32
N ALA A 156 5.74 10.01 -1.11
CA ALA A 156 5.92 10.60 -2.43
C ALA A 156 6.30 9.51 -3.43
N SER A 157 5.80 9.63 -4.66
CA SER A 157 6.20 8.73 -5.74
C SER A 157 6.22 9.43 -7.09
N LEU A 158 7.08 8.92 -7.98
CA LEU A 158 7.12 9.28 -9.39
C LEU A 158 6.96 8.01 -10.21
N SER A 159 6.13 8.07 -11.22
CA SER A 159 5.91 6.98 -12.16
C SER A 159 5.89 7.48 -13.59
N TYR A 160 6.43 6.68 -14.49
CA TYR A 160 6.49 6.99 -15.92
C TYR A 160 5.89 5.85 -16.73
N PRO A 161 4.60 5.90 -16.99
CA PRO A 161 3.92 4.89 -17.75
C PRO A 161 4.32 4.93 -19.23
N ILE A 162 4.77 3.83 -19.84
CA ILE A 162 5.22 3.64 -21.22
C ILE A 162 4.25 2.70 -21.94
N ILE A 163 3.56 3.19 -22.98
CA ILE A 163 2.70 2.34 -23.81
C ILE A 163 3.59 1.73 -24.90
N LEU A 164 3.94 0.45 -24.77
CA LEU A 164 4.70 -0.26 -25.81
C LEU A 164 3.84 -0.56 -27.02
N ASN A 165 2.60 -0.95 -26.79
CA ASN A 165 1.60 -1.22 -27.82
C ASN A 165 0.18 -1.17 -27.18
N PRO A 166 -0.92 -1.30 -27.95
CA PRO A 166 -2.27 -1.26 -27.40
C PRO A 166 -2.59 -2.25 -26.28
N LYS A 167 -1.81 -3.34 -26.19
CA LYS A 167 -2.02 -4.38 -25.19
C LYS A 167 -1.07 -4.30 -23.99
N VAL A 168 0.09 -3.64 -24.13
CA VAL A 168 1.17 -3.68 -23.12
C VAL A 168 1.51 -2.28 -22.63
N ILE A 169 1.39 -2.07 -21.35
CA ILE A 169 1.85 -0.87 -20.65
C ILE A 169 2.87 -1.28 -19.61
N ILE A 170 4.03 -0.62 -19.61
CA ILE A 170 5.07 -0.81 -18.60
C ILE A 170 5.21 0.51 -17.83
N THR A 171 5.24 0.42 -16.50
CA THR A 171 5.33 1.60 -15.66
C THR A 171 6.42 1.45 -14.60
N PRO A 172 7.65 1.93 -14.87
CA PRO A 172 8.64 2.11 -13.82
C PRO A 172 8.20 3.18 -12.84
N SER A 173 8.50 2.99 -11.56
CA SER A 173 8.23 3.95 -10.50
C SER A 173 9.25 3.88 -9.38
N ILE A 174 9.46 5.04 -8.76
CA ILE A 174 10.19 5.18 -7.51
C ILE A 174 9.28 5.83 -6.47
N ALA A 175 9.47 5.48 -5.21
CA ALA A 175 8.72 6.08 -4.12
C ALA A 175 9.55 6.13 -2.85
N THR A 176 9.19 7.04 -1.95
CA THR A 176 9.77 7.14 -0.61
C THR A 176 8.68 7.46 0.39
N SER A 177 8.92 7.14 1.65
CA SER A 177 8.03 7.54 2.74
C SER A 177 8.81 8.12 3.92
N PHE A 178 8.18 9.08 4.57
CA PHE A 178 8.58 9.66 5.86
C PHE A 178 7.57 9.25 6.90
N ALA A 179 8.01 8.94 8.12
CA ALA A 179 7.11 8.65 9.22
C ALA A 179 7.52 9.41 10.48
N ASP A 180 6.53 9.74 11.31
CA ASP A 180 6.77 10.36 12.61
C ASP A 180 7.33 9.36 13.63
N GLY A 181 7.78 9.86 14.77
CA GLY A 181 8.34 9.03 15.84
C GLY A 181 7.34 8.02 16.39
N LYS A 182 6.05 8.36 16.42
CA LYS A 182 5.00 7.46 16.91
C LYS A 182 4.81 6.27 15.98
N HIS A 183 4.82 6.49 14.65
CA HIS A 183 4.75 5.40 13.68
C HIS A 183 6.01 4.54 13.73
N MET A 184 7.19 5.18 13.75
CA MET A 184 8.47 4.48 13.75
C MET A 184 8.66 3.64 15.02
N ASP A 185 8.32 4.18 16.18
CA ASP A 185 8.42 3.47 17.45
C ASP A 185 7.38 2.36 17.57
N GLY A 186 6.14 2.62 17.16
CA GLY A 186 5.06 1.62 17.21
C GLY A 186 5.25 0.46 16.21
N TYR A 187 5.98 0.66 15.12
CA TYR A 187 6.18 -0.37 14.09
C TYR A 187 7.52 -1.11 14.23
N PHE A 188 8.58 -0.42 14.62
CA PHE A 188 9.96 -0.94 14.66
C PHE A 188 10.55 -0.91 16.07
N GLY A 189 9.83 -0.37 17.05
CA GLY A 189 10.29 -0.27 18.44
C GLY A 189 10.33 -1.64 19.13
N VAL A 190 11.25 -1.76 20.10
CA VAL A 190 11.31 -2.87 21.05
C VAL A 190 11.39 -2.24 22.44
N ASN A 191 10.32 -2.31 23.20
CA ASN A 191 10.27 -1.74 24.55
C ASN A 191 10.99 -2.65 25.59
N ALA A 192 11.16 -2.15 26.82
CA ALA A 192 11.91 -2.86 27.88
C ALA A 192 11.32 -4.24 28.21
N ARG A 193 9.97 -4.38 28.16
CA ARG A 193 9.30 -5.66 28.43
C ARG A 193 9.52 -6.65 27.30
N GLU A 194 9.42 -6.19 26.05
CA GLU A 194 9.67 -7.01 24.86
C GLU A 194 11.14 -7.43 24.77
N ALA A 195 12.07 -6.53 25.07
CA ALA A 195 13.50 -6.82 25.13
C ALA A 195 13.80 -7.92 26.16
N ALA A 196 13.24 -7.80 27.37
CA ALA A 196 13.40 -8.83 28.42
C ALA A 196 12.78 -10.18 28.03
N ALA A 197 11.67 -10.17 27.26
CA ALA A 197 10.96 -11.38 26.88
C ALA A 197 11.53 -12.05 25.61
N SER A 198 12.15 -11.29 24.71
CA SER A 198 12.66 -11.77 23.42
C SER A 198 14.18 -11.97 23.39
N GLY A 199 14.92 -11.32 24.31
CA GLY A 199 16.38 -11.25 24.28
C GLY A 199 16.93 -10.26 23.25
N LEU A 200 16.07 -9.48 22.57
CA LEU A 200 16.46 -8.44 21.65
C LEU A 200 16.85 -7.17 22.41
N ASP A 201 17.69 -6.35 21.80
CA ASP A 201 18.03 -5.04 22.33
C ASP A 201 16.83 -4.09 22.30
N GLN A 202 16.75 -3.20 23.30
CA GLN A 202 15.76 -2.12 23.29
C GLN A 202 16.02 -1.19 22.12
N TYR A 203 14.95 -0.85 21.40
CA TYR A 203 15.04 0.10 20.31
C TYR A 203 13.86 1.08 20.33
N ARG A 204 14.14 2.36 20.16
CA ARG A 204 13.15 3.41 20.06
C ARG A 204 13.23 4.10 18.71
N GLY A 205 12.16 3.93 17.91
CA GLY A 205 12.03 4.56 16.61
C GLY A 205 11.91 6.08 16.71
N LYS A 206 12.59 6.80 15.80
CA LYS A 206 12.51 8.27 15.68
C LYS A 206 12.00 8.66 14.31
N ALA A 207 11.35 9.83 14.23
CA ALA A 207 10.89 10.40 12.97
C ALA A 207 12.01 10.50 11.93
N GLY A 208 11.68 10.22 10.68
CA GLY A 208 12.63 10.30 9.57
C GLY A 208 12.10 9.65 8.29
N PHE A 209 12.91 9.67 7.23
CA PHE A 209 12.63 8.88 6.04
C PHE A 209 12.69 7.39 6.39
N LYS A 210 11.58 6.71 6.10
CA LYS A 210 11.38 5.31 6.48
C LYS A 210 11.91 4.36 5.42
N ASP A 211 11.57 4.60 4.17
CA ASP A 211 11.93 3.71 3.05
C ASP A 211 12.08 4.44 1.72
N VAL A 212 12.74 3.76 0.80
CA VAL A 212 12.71 4.03 -0.63
C VAL A 212 12.36 2.75 -1.37
N SER A 213 11.59 2.83 -2.44
CA SER A 213 11.22 1.69 -3.27
C SER A 213 11.34 1.98 -4.75
N ALA A 214 11.70 0.95 -5.51
CA ALA A 214 11.66 0.94 -6.97
C ALA A 214 10.79 -0.23 -7.41
N LEU A 215 9.85 0.03 -8.33
CA LEU A 215 8.92 -0.97 -8.84
C LEU A 215 8.79 -0.86 -10.35
N LEU A 216 8.60 -1.99 -10.98
CA LEU A 216 8.20 -2.13 -12.38
C LEU A 216 6.83 -2.78 -12.42
N ASN A 217 5.85 -2.08 -12.94
CA ASN A 217 4.51 -2.61 -13.17
C ASN A 217 4.30 -2.88 -14.67
N ILE A 218 3.68 -4.00 -14.99
CA ILE A 218 3.34 -4.39 -16.36
C ILE A 218 1.85 -4.74 -16.39
N VAL A 219 1.11 -4.07 -17.29
CA VAL A 219 -0.28 -4.40 -17.57
C VAL A 219 -0.36 -4.99 -18.96
N TYR A 220 -0.90 -6.19 -19.06
CA TYR A 220 -1.20 -6.88 -20.32
C TYR A 220 -2.72 -6.97 -20.49
N ARG A 221 -3.25 -6.30 -21.50
CA ARG A 221 -4.67 -6.37 -21.88
C ARG A 221 -4.90 -7.60 -22.71
N LEU A 222 -5.63 -8.56 -22.17
CA LEU A 222 -6.04 -9.77 -22.86
C LEU A 222 -7.05 -9.43 -23.96
N ASP A 223 -8.05 -8.61 -23.57
CA ASP A 223 -9.09 -8.06 -24.45
C ASP A 223 -9.56 -6.68 -23.96
N SER A 224 -10.75 -6.23 -24.37
CA SER A 224 -11.33 -4.94 -23.95
C SER A 224 -11.74 -4.88 -22.47
N ARG A 225 -11.91 -6.03 -21.83
CA ARG A 225 -12.42 -6.18 -20.45
C ARG A 225 -11.42 -6.83 -19.50
N TRP A 226 -10.67 -7.81 -19.96
CA TRP A 226 -9.73 -8.56 -19.13
C TRP A 226 -8.30 -8.03 -19.24
N SER A 227 -7.66 -7.89 -18.10
CA SER A 227 -6.25 -7.52 -18.01
C SER A 227 -5.51 -8.35 -16.96
N LEU A 228 -4.26 -8.70 -17.28
CA LEU A 228 -3.30 -9.26 -16.34
C LEU A 228 -2.35 -8.16 -15.91
N THR A 229 -2.21 -7.96 -14.61
CA THR A 229 -1.27 -6.98 -14.04
C THR A 229 -0.22 -7.71 -13.22
N GLY A 230 1.03 -7.50 -13.54
CA GLY A 230 2.18 -7.98 -12.77
C GLY A 230 3.02 -6.82 -12.27
N SER A 231 3.59 -6.96 -11.09
CA SER A 231 4.60 -6.04 -10.59
C SER A 231 5.74 -6.76 -9.89
N VAL A 232 6.93 -6.21 -10.01
CA VAL A 232 8.12 -6.64 -9.29
C VAL A 232 8.89 -5.40 -8.85
N GLY A 233 9.50 -5.49 -7.67
CA GLY A 233 10.28 -4.40 -7.15
C GLY A 233 10.99 -4.74 -5.86
N ALA A 234 11.62 -3.74 -5.27
CA ALA A 234 12.25 -3.84 -3.96
C ALA A 234 12.00 -2.57 -3.15
N THR A 235 11.94 -2.75 -1.83
CA THR A 235 11.88 -1.67 -0.86
C THR A 235 13.07 -1.77 0.06
N SER A 236 13.77 -0.65 0.25
CA SER A 236 14.88 -0.52 1.18
C SER A 236 14.51 0.43 2.30
N LEU A 237 14.63 -0.04 3.54
CA LEU A 237 14.51 0.79 4.73
C LEU A 237 15.67 1.78 4.79
N LEU A 238 15.44 2.98 5.33
CA LEU A 238 16.40 4.08 5.36
C LEU A 238 16.72 4.52 6.79
N GLY A 239 17.84 5.22 6.91
CA GLY A 239 18.24 5.86 8.16
C GLY A 239 18.34 4.87 9.33
N ARG A 240 17.96 5.34 10.50
CA ARG A 240 18.08 4.60 11.77
C ARG A 240 17.12 3.42 11.91
N VAL A 241 16.09 3.33 11.11
CA VAL A 241 15.16 2.19 11.14
C VAL A 241 15.86 0.86 10.89
N LYS A 242 16.98 0.89 10.13
CA LYS A 242 17.82 -0.29 9.88
C LYS A 242 18.50 -0.85 11.13
N ASP A 243 18.65 0.00 12.17
CA ASP A 243 19.27 -0.38 13.44
C ASP A 243 18.27 -1.06 14.39
N SER A 244 16.99 -1.16 14.02
CA SER A 244 15.99 -1.90 14.80
C SER A 244 16.32 -3.39 14.80
N PRO A 245 16.29 -4.06 15.97
CA PRO A 245 16.48 -5.51 16.05
C PRO A 245 15.36 -6.32 15.39
N LEU A 246 14.25 -5.68 15.00
CA LEU A 246 13.19 -6.29 14.18
C LEU A 246 13.54 -6.26 12.68
N VAL A 247 14.59 -5.57 12.26
CA VAL A 247 14.99 -5.47 10.85
C VAL A 247 16.12 -6.46 10.58
N GLU A 248 15.77 -7.61 10.06
CA GLU A 248 16.72 -8.65 9.64
C GLU A 248 17.39 -8.28 8.31
N HIS A 249 16.62 -7.72 7.38
CA HIS A 249 17.13 -7.24 6.10
C HIS A 249 16.53 -5.89 5.72
N ALA A 250 17.38 -4.90 5.53
CA ALA A 250 16.96 -3.55 5.17
C ALA A 250 16.33 -3.47 3.77
N THR A 251 16.77 -4.31 2.81
CA THR A 251 16.24 -4.32 1.44
C THR A 251 15.56 -5.63 1.14
N ARG A 252 14.28 -5.56 0.76
CA ARG A 252 13.46 -6.74 0.47
C ARG A 252 12.75 -6.62 -0.88
N PRO A 253 12.86 -7.64 -1.75
CA PRO A 253 12.06 -7.72 -2.96
C PRO A 253 10.59 -8.00 -2.65
N ASN A 254 9.73 -7.69 -3.60
CA ASN A 254 8.30 -7.95 -3.53
C ASN A 254 7.74 -8.12 -4.94
N GLY A 255 6.62 -8.78 -5.05
CA GLY A 255 5.95 -9.03 -6.32
C GLY A 255 4.45 -9.16 -6.14
N PHE A 256 3.73 -8.94 -7.24
CA PHE A 256 2.28 -9.03 -7.30
C PHE A 256 1.84 -9.49 -8.69
N LEU A 257 0.78 -10.30 -8.74
CA LEU A 257 0.13 -10.70 -9.98
C LEU A 257 -1.38 -10.72 -9.75
N ALA A 258 -2.15 -10.13 -10.68
CA ALA A 258 -3.61 -10.11 -10.62
C ALA A 258 -4.23 -10.24 -12.00
N LEU A 259 -5.38 -10.91 -12.05
CA LEU A 259 -6.31 -10.91 -13.17
C LEU A 259 -7.50 -10.03 -12.81
N ALA A 260 -7.81 -9.05 -13.65
CA ALA A 260 -8.85 -8.08 -13.40
C ALA A 260 -9.82 -7.95 -14.58
N TYR A 261 -11.07 -7.69 -14.25
CA TYR A 261 -12.16 -7.46 -15.19
C TYR A 261 -12.64 -6.01 -15.07
N ARG A 262 -12.84 -5.37 -16.21
CA ARG A 262 -13.41 -4.03 -16.34
C ARG A 262 -14.87 -4.15 -16.79
N PHE A 263 -15.76 -3.51 -16.05
CA PHE A 263 -17.18 -3.40 -16.35
C PHE A 263 -17.50 -2.26 -17.31
#